data_9a4b650cf56caf7aa88ab3e3d1fca3a9
#
_entry.id   9a4b650cf56caf7aa88ab3e3d1fca3a9
#
_cell.length_a   1.000
_cell.length_b   1.000
_cell.length_c   1.000
_cell.angle_alpha   90.00
_cell.angle_beta   90.00
_cell.angle_gamma   90.00
#
_symmetry.space_group_name_H-M   'P 1'
#
loop_
_entity.id
_entity.type
_entity.pdbx_description
1 polymer ?
#
loop_
_entity_poly.entity_id
_entity_poly.type
_entity_poly.pdbx_seq_one_letter_code
_entity_poly.pdbx_strand_id
1 'polypeptide(L)'
;MWKCALGALIVSLVTAAPLQAQLRGQVFVSGLIHPLAFVQDPTNAGVQFVVQKEGVIRVVLNGALLSGAFLDLSGEISIDGERGLLGLAFPPDAATSGRFFVSFADINGNLVVARFHRSLDPLLADPASRFDLQWSTGLRAIPHPENLHYGANLIFAPDGLLFIGTGDGGEPNDASLHAQNPASLLGKFLRIDVNVGDGDPEGFDVPAGNPFLGGGGAPEVWAIGLRNPWRSSFDDPARGGTGALIIADVGEDAVEELNYEPAGRPGRNYGWRNREGAHDHEFDPPPAYGPLIDPIFEYDHGFGRSITGGYVYRGSANPAMNGRYIFGDFVRGKVISIAINPDGAGEGVASDLRDHTSEITATAQLRGISSFGVDAAGEIYAVNYFDGTIVALKPAIAQAPFIQVDGPASGSQMRQPFAISGFAIDPAAANPGITTIHAWAFSSTGQARFIGVANYGLSRPDVAAVYGPQFTASGYSINVKGLAPGNYLIGLYGWVNSTQNFTAVGSLSVTIVPAGIVTVDLPASGSTLDSTFYIAGWAVDPAASSGTGISTIHMWGFSADGTAVFLGVPDTFARPDVAAYFGSQQFLQSGYAKVVTLTPGTWWIGVYGQSAVSGQFDASQAFWVVVR
;
A
#
# COMPACT_ATOMS: atom_id res chain seq x y z
N MET A 1 -58.67 -0.05 -22.45
CA MET A 1 -58.36 -0.09 -21.01
C MET A 1 -57.10 -0.95 -20.83
N TRP A 2 -55.92 -0.33 -20.90
CA TRP A 2 -54.66 -1.01 -20.61
C TRP A 2 -54.16 -0.54 -19.26
N LYS A 3 -54.03 -1.48 -18.33
CA LYS A 3 -53.49 -1.26 -16.99
C LYS A 3 -51.95 -1.26 -17.10
N CYS A 4 -51.33 -0.14 -16.77
CA CYS A 4 -49.89 -0.07 -16.50
C CYS A 4 -49.62 -0.80 -15.17
N ALA A 5 -48.80 -1.86 -15.22
CA ALA A 5 -48.23 -2.48 -14.04
C ALA A 5 -46.93 -1.72 -13.68
N LEU A 6 -46.94 -1.03 -12.54
CA LEU A 6 -45.75 -0.50 -11.87
C LEU A 6 -44.97 -1.70 -11.27
N GLY A 7 -43.85 -2.05 -11.88
CA GLY A 7 -42.90 -2.98 -11.26
C GLY A 7 -42.13 -2.26 -10.14
N ALA A 8 -42.38 -2.63 -8.90
CA ALA A 8 -41.58 -2.20 -7.76
C ALA A 8 -40.19 -2.86 -7.85
N LEU A 9 -39.16 -2.05 -7.99
CA LEU A 9 -37.77 -2.48 -7.90
C LEU A 9 -37.46 -2.77 -6.42
N ILE A 10 -37.48 -4.05 -6.05
CA ILE A 10 -36.99 -4.49 -4.73
C ILE A 10 -35.48 -4.36 -4.75
N VAL A 11 -34.95 -3.31 -4.15
CA VAL A 11 -33.53 -3.21 -3.80
C VAL A 11 -33.30 -4.16 -2.62
N SER A 12 -32.87 -5.39 -2.91
CA SER A 12 -32.35 -6.30 -1.90
C SER A 12 -31.05 -5.67 -1.37
N LEU A 13 -31.11 -5.12 -0.16
CA LEU A 13 -29.89 -4.88 0.64
C LEU A 13 -29.25 -6.26 0.88
N VAL A 14 -28.30 -6.63 0.06
CA VAL A 14 -27.33 -7.67 0.41
C VAL A 14 -26.50 -7.07 1.53
N THR A 15 -26.76 -7.45 2.76
CA THR A 15 -25.83 -7.24 3.87
C THR A 15 -24.58 -8.01 3.50
N ALA A 16 -23.55 -7.29 3.02
CA ALA A 16 -22.24 -7.84 2.84
C ALA A 16 -21.82 -8.38 4.21
N ALA A 17 -21.60 -9.71 4.30
CA ALA A 17 -20.88 -10.28 5.43
C ALA A 17 -19.57 -9.47 5.56
N PRO A 18 -19.09 -9.18 6.79
CA PRO A 18 -17.81 -8.49 6.94
C PRO A 18 -16.77 -9.29 6.15
N LEU A 19 -16.14 -8.66 5.16
CA LEU A 19 -15.04 -9.27 4.43
C LEU A 19 -14.02 -9.69 5.48
N GLN A 20 -13.80 -11.00 5.63
CA GLN A 20 -12.67 -11.48 6.42
C GLN A 20 -11.42 -10.82 5.84
N ALA A 21 -10.63 -10.20 6.72
CA ALA A 21 -9.37 -9.62 6.32
C ALA A 21 -8.50 -10.74 5.75
N GLN A 22 -8.30 -10.71 4.45
CA GLN A 22 -7.47 -11.66 3.73
C GLN A 22 -6.13 -10.98 3.44
N LEU A 23 -5.06 -11.75 3.54
CA LEU A 23 -3.70 -11.32 3.24
C LEU A 23 -3.17 -12.01 1.99
N ARG A 24 -2.31 -11.34 1.25
CA ARG A 24 -1.47 -11.93 0.21
C ARG A 24 -0.01 -11.60 0.47
N GLY A 25 0.89 -12.48 0.08
CA GLY A 25 2.32 -12.21 0.08
C GLY A 25 2.75 -11.50 -1.22
N GLN A 26 3.66 -10.54 -1.08
CA GLN A 26 4.37 -9.96 -2.22
C GLN A 26 5.85 -9.91 -1.88
N VAL A 27 6.69 -10.58 -2.68
CA VAL A 27 8.14 -10.48 -2.50
C VAL A 27 8.56 -9.02 -2.66
N PHE A 28 9.12 -8.44 -1.60
CA PHE A 28 9.60 -7.07 -1.56
C PHE A 28 11.06 -6.99 -1.98
N VAL A 29 11.91 -7.90 -1.45
CA VAL A 29 13.31 -8.01 -1.82
C VAL A 29 13.76 -9.47 -1.73
N SER A 30 14.74 -9.86 -2.53
CA SER A 30 15.32 -11.21 -2.58
C SER A 30 16.84 -11.15 -2.70
N GLY A 31 17.51 -12.30 -2.64
CA GLY A 31 18.96 -12.40 -2.72
C GLY A 31 19.67 -12.18 -1.38
N LEU A 32 18.95 -12.40 -0.27
CA LEU A 32 19.50 -12.37 1.07
C LEU A 32 20.00 -13.77 1.48
N ILE A 33 20.86 -13.82 2.49
CA ILE A 33 21.37 -15.06 3.06
C ILE A 33 20.86 -15.13 4.51
N HIS A 34 20.09 -16.17 4.85
CA HIS A 34 19.51 -16.40 6.17
C HIS A 34 19.10 -15.12 6.92
N PRO A 35 18.19 -14.31 6.38
CA PRO A 35 17.78 -13.07 7.03
C PRO A 35 17.05 -13.34 8.35
N LEU A 36 17.37 -12.56 9.39
CA LEU A 36 16.85 -12.70 10.75
C LEU A 36 16.05 -11.48 11.24
N ALA A 37 16.22 -10.31 10.65
CA ALA A 37 15.44 -9.13 10.98
C ALA A 37 15.31 -8.18 9.80
N PHE A 38 14.20 -7.44 9.75
CA PHE A 38 13.93 -6.36 8.82
C PHE A 38 13.60 -5.11 9.65
N VAL A 39 14.45 -4.10 9.57
CA VAL A 39 14.41 -2.93 10.46
C VAL A 39 14.31 -1.65 9.61
N GLN A 40 13.28 -0.85 9.86
CA GLN A 40 13.08 0.45 9.22
C GLN A 40 14.11 1.46 9.74
N ASP A 41 14.74 2.19 8.83
CA ASP A 41 15.55 3.37 9.19
C ASP A 41 14.63 4.46 9.78
N PRO A 42 14.83 4.89 11.02
CA PRO A 42 13.99 5.93 11.62
C PRO A 42 14.18 7.32 10.99
N THR A 43 15.25 7.52 10.21
CA THR A 43 15.60 8.80 9.59
C THR A 43 15.23 8.89 8.12
N ASN A 44 14.97 7.75 7.46
CA ASN A 44 14.64 7.70 6.03
C ASN A 44 13.62 6.59 5.73
N ALA A 45 12.40 6.96 5.39
CA ALA A 45 11.32 6.01 5.09
C ALA A 45 11.62 5.09 3.88
N GLY A 46 12.52 5.48 2.97
CA GLY A 46 12.91 4.68 1.82
C GLY A 46 14.02 3.67 2.11
N VAL A 47 14.56 3.63 3.34
CA VAL A 47 15.68 2.76 3.72
C VAL A 47 15.25 1.74 4.76
N GLN A 48 15.58 0.48 4.52
CA GLN A 48 15.46 -0.60 5.49
C GLN A 48 16.77 -1.37 5.59
N PHE A 49 17.01 -1.94 6.77
CA PHE A 49 18.17 -2.77 7.04
C PHE A 49 17.74 -4.22 7.25
N VAL A 50 18.46 -5.16 6.67
CA VAL A 50 18.22 -6.58 6.84
C VAL A 50 19.42 -7.22 7.53
N VAL A 51 19.18 -7.76 8.71
CA VAL A 51 20.18 -8.52 9.47
C VAL A 51 20.25 -9.92 8.90
N GLN A 52 21.45 -10.36 8.51
CA GLN A 52 21.74 -11.73 8.10
C GLN A 52 22.54 -12.47 9.19
N LYS A 53 22.18 -13.71 9.43
CA LYS A 53 22.78 -14.55 10.47
C LYS A 53 24.32 -14.57 10.42
N GLU A 54 24.88 -14.55 9.22
CA GLU A 54 26.32 -14.64 8.95
C GLU A 54 27.11 -13.39 9.36
N GLY A 55 26.48 -12.39 9.99
CA GLY A 55 27.17 -11.21 10.50
C GLY A 55 27.05 -9.98 9.63
N VAL A 56 26.27 -10.02 8.57
CA VAL A 56 26.16 -8.92 7.62
C VAL A 56 24.81 -8.22 7.75
N ILE A 57 24.81 -6.89 7.86
CA ILE A 57 23.60 -6.07 7.73
C ILE A 57 23.56 -5.51 6.31
N ARG A 58 22.51 -5.83 5.57
CA ARG A 58 22.29 -5.37 4.20
C ARG A 58 21.36 -4.16 4.19
N VAL A 59 21.50 -3.33 3.16
CA VAL A 59 20.67 -2.14 2.93
C VAL A 59 19.68 -2.39 1.80
N VAL A 60 18.42 -2.07 2.04
CA VAL A 60 17.37 -1.98 1.03
C VAL A 60 17.01 -0.51 0.86
N LEU A 61 17.18 0.03 -0.32
CA LEU A 61 16.87 1.42 -0.66
C LEU A 61 15.74 1.45 -1.69
N ASN A 62 14.59 2.00 -1.32
CA ASN A 62 13.40 2.08 -2.18
C ASN A 62 13.02 0.71 -2.80
N GLY A 63 13.09 -0.35 -2.01
CA GLY A 63 12.79 -1.72 -2.44
C GLY A 63 13.91 -2.43 -3.20
N ALA A 64 15.06 -1.80 -3.42
CA ALA A 64 16.21 -2.40 -4.08
C ALA A 64 17.31 -2.78 -3.08
N LEU A 65 17.77 -4.04 -3.12
CA LEU A 65 18.90 -4.51 -2.33
C LEU A 65 20.19 -3.91 -2.88
N LEU A 66 20.91 -3.14 -2.06
CA LEU A 66 22.22 -2.60 -2.43
C LEU A 66 23.30 -3.69 -2.39
N SER A 67 24.36 -3.54 -3.19
CA SER A 67 25.45 -4.51 -3.26
C SER A 67 26.36 -4.51 -2.02
N GLY A 68 26.51 -3.35 -1.35
CA GLY A 68 27.33 -3.20 -0.15
C GLY A 68 26.62 -3.66 1.13
N ALA A 69 27.40 -3.79 2.21
CA ALA A 69 26.91 -4.00 3.56
C ALA A 69 26.82 -2.66 4.32
N PHE A 70 25.84 -2.50 5.20
CA PHE A 70 25.81 -1.44 6.20
C PHE A 70 26.87 -1.71 7.28
N LEU A 71 26.91 -2.94 7.79
CA LEU A 71 27.89 -3.43 8.76
C LEU A 71 28.25 -4.87 8.40
N ASP A 72 29.54 -5.23 8.55
CA ASP A 72 30.03 -6.61 8.36
C ASP A 72 30.85 -7.02 9.57
N LEU A 73 30.32 -7.98 10.34
CA LEU A 73 30.95 -8.62 11.51
C LEU A 73 31.24 -10.11 11.24
N SER A 74 31.18 -10.58 9.99
CA SER A 74 31.25 -12.01 9.66
C SER A 74 32.55 -12.70 10.13
N GLY A 75 33.65 -11.94 10.30
CA GLY A 75 34.91 -12.44 10.85
C GLY A 75 35.00 -12.45 12.38
N GLU A 76 34.00 -11.95 13.10
CA GLU A 76 34.05 -11.67 14.55
C GLU A 76 33.01 -12.43 15.35
N ILE A 77 32.13 -13.20 14.70
CA ILE A 77 31.00 -13.88 15.30
C ILE A 77 31.02 -15.39 15.07
N SER A 78 30.35 -16.13 15.96
CA SER A 78 30.01 -17.53 15.79
C SER A 78 28.62 -17.66 15.14
N ILE A 79 28.43 -18.66 14.27
CA ILE A 79 27.16 -18.91 13.55
C ILE A 79 26.60 -20.32 13.75
N ASP A 80 27.16 -21.10 14.66
CA ASP A 80 26.71 -22.46 14.97
C ASP A 80 25.38 -22.44 15.75
N GLY A 81 24.47 -23.36 15.46
CA GLY A 81 23.14 -23.40 16.08
C GLY A 81 22.32 -22.13 15.83
N GLU A 82 21.86 -21.48 16.90
CA GLU A 82 21.17 -20.19 16.87
C GLU A 82 22.13 -18.98 16.93
N ARG A 83 23.43 -19.20 17.07
CA ARG A 83 24.45 -18.15 17.06
C ARG A 83 24.41 -17.36 15.75
N GLY A 84 24.88 -16.14 15.79
CA GLY A 84 24.93 -15.25 14.62
C GLY A 84 24.82 -13.79 15.01
N LEU A 85 24.59 -12.94 14.01
CA LEU A 85 24.13 -11.56 14.20
C LEU A 85 22.60 -11.60 14.30
N LEU A 86 22.06 -11.26 15.48
CA LEU A 86 20.70 -11.62 15.88
C LEU A 86 19.74 -10.44 15.94
N GLY A 87 20.23 -9.23 16.23
CA GLY A 87 19.40 -8.04 16.38
C GLY A 87 20.04 -6.76 15.89
N LEU A 88 19.19 -5.81 15.55
CA LEU A 88 19.54 -4.41 15.22
C LEU A 88 18.42 -3.52 15.74
N ALA A 89 18.79 -2.45 16.45
CA ALA A 89 17.84 -1.42 16.89
C ALA A 89 18.45 -0.02 16.79
N PHE A 90 17.62 0.95 16.46
CA PHE A 90 17.98 2.37 16.43
C PHE A 90 17.32 3.08 17.61
N PRO A 91 18.07 3.88 18.40
CA PRO A 91 17.48 4.68 19.47
C PRO A 91 16.63 5.82 18.91
N PRO A 92 15.71 6.39 19.70
CA PRO A 92 14.85 7.49 19.25
C PRO A 92 15.63 8.72 18.75
N ASP A 93 16.83 8.94 19.28
CA ASP A 93 17.72 10.03 18.91
C ASP A 93 18.70 9.69 17.75
N ALA A 94 18.53 8.56 17.09
CA ALA A 94 19.43 8.08 16.02
C ALA A 94 19.68 9.12 14.91
N ALA A 95 18.73 10.02 14.67
CA ALA A 95 18.87 11.10 13.69
C ALA A 95 19.98 12.11 14.07
N THR A 96 20.24 12.29 15.36
CA THR A 96 21.20 13.26 15.90
C THR A 96 22.46 12.59 16.44
N SER A 97 22.32 11.44 17.11
CA SER A 97 23.45 10.69 17.67
C SER A 97 24.19 9.84 16.63
N GLY A 98 23.50 9.44 15.56
CA GLY A 98 24.02 8.46 14.59
C GLY A 98 24.20 7.07 15.16
N ARG A 99 23.76 6.81 16.40
CA ARG A 99 23.93 5.54 17.12
C ARG A 99 22.97 4.47 16.60
N PHE A 100 23.43 3.23 16.72
CA PHE A 100 22.59 2.03 16.62
C PHE A 100 23.19 0.92 17.48
N PHE A 101 22.39 -0.09 17.79
CA PHE A 101 22.75 -1.20 18.63
C PHE A 101 22.56 -2.52 17.89
N VAL A 102 23.48 -3.45 18.08
CA VAL A 102 23.41 -4.82 17.54
C VAL A 102 23.61 -5.84 18.64
N SER A 103 23.01 -7.02 18.49
CA SER A 103 23.22 -8.19 19.34
C SER A 103 23.75 -9.34 18.49
N PHE A 104 24.75 -10.03 19.01
CA PHE A 104 25.37 -11.16 18.30
C PHE A 104 26.06 -12.13 19.26
N ALA A 105 26.30 -13.36 18.80
CA ALA A 105 27.18 -14.29 19.48
C ALA A 105 28.63 -14.02 19.08
N ASP A 106 29.51 -13.72 20.04
CA ASP A 106 30.95 -13.57 19.78
C ASP A 106 31.58 -14.88 19.30
N ILE A 107 32.87 -14.85 18.97
CA ILE A 107 33.59 -16.05 18.48
C ILE A 107 33.66 -17.18 19.53
N ASN A 108 33.47 -16.88 20.83
CA ASN A 108 33.42 -17.82 21.91
C ASN A 108 31.97 -18.30 22.20
N GLY A 109 30.99 -17.74 21.51
CA GLY A 109 29.56 -18.04 21.69
C GLY A 109 28.87 -17.25 22.80
N ASN A 110 29.50 -16.24 23.41
CA ASN A 110 28.83 -15.38 24.39
C ASN A 110 27.93 -14.36 23.70
N LEU A 111 26.85 -13.97 24.34
CA LEU A 111 25.95 -12.93 23.83
C LEU A 111 26.54 -11.55 24.10
N VAL A 112 26.77 -10.79 23.04
CA VAL A 112 27.23 -9.40 23.08
C VAL A 112 26.13 -8.47 22.62
N VAL A 113 25.96 -7.34 23.31
CA VAL A 113 25.20 -6.18 22.81
C VAL A 113 26.19 -5.02 22.63
N ALA A 114 26.28 -4.53 21.42
CA ALA A 114 27.25 -3.49 21.07
C ALA A 114 26.57 -2.26 20.47
N ARG A 115 27.09 -1.07 20.89
CA ARG A 115 26.80 0.21 20.26
C ARG A 115 27.77 0.47 19.11
N PHE A 116 27.24 1.00 18.03
CA PHE A 116 27.98 1.53 16.90
C PHE A 116 27.46 2.92 16.51
N HIS A 117 28.21 3.61 15.65
CA HIS A 117 27.79 4.83 14.98
C HIS A 117 27.70 4.61 13.45
N ARG A 118 26.82 5.36 12.83
CA ARG A 118 26.85 5.52 11.36
C ARG A 118 28.08 6.33 10.96
N SER A 119 28.61 6.08 9.80
CA SER A 119 29.62 6.94 9.18
C SER A 119 28.99 8.25 8.66
N LEU A 120 29.76 9.06 7.96
CA LEU A 120 29.24 10.26 7.25
C LEU A 120 28.21 9.89 6.16
N ASP A 121 28.33 8.70 5.59
CA ASP A 121 27.29 8.10 4.74
C ASP A 121 26.33 7.33 5.65
N PRO A 122 25.04 7.75 5.78
CA PRO A 122 24.10 7.10 6.67
C PRO A 122 23.75 5.65 6.26
N LEU A 123 24.13 5.22 5.06
CA LEU A 123 23.99 3.84 4.59
C LEU A 123 25.19 2.94 4.93
N LEU A 124 26.18 3.47 5.65
CA LEU A 124 27.37 2.76 6.11
C LEU A 124 27.58 3.00 7.61
N ALA A 125 27.88 1.93 8.35
CA ALA A 125 28.36 2.01 9.72
C ALA A 125 29.83 2.44 9.76
N ASP A 126 30.28 2.93 10.93
CA ASP A 126 31.70 3.04 11.28
C ASP A 126 32.08 1.84 12.16
N PRO A 127 32.74 0.79 11.63
CA PRO A 127 33.12 -0.37 12.42
C PRO A 127 34.09 -0.05 13.56
N ALA A 128 34.88 1.02 13.44
CA ALA A 128 35.82 1.44 14.47
C ALA A 128 35.14 2.05 15.69
N SER A 129 33.86 2.41 15.59
CA SER A 129 33.06 2.98 16.67
C SER A 129 32.48 1.91 17.63
N ARG A 130 32.76 0.62 17.41
CA ARG A 130 32.25 -0.48 18.25
C ARG A 130 32.54 -0.25 19.73
N PHE A 131 31.50 -0.38 20.54
CA PHE A 131 31.57 -0.37 21.98
C PHE A 131 30.64 -1.43 22.57
N ASP A 132 31.20 -2.50 23.11
CA ASP A 132 30.46 -3.57 23.74
C ASP A 132 30.00 -3.11 25.13
N LEU A 133 28.70 -3.20 25.43
CA LEU A 133 28.12 -2.79 26.72
C LEU A 133 28.69 -3.63 27.85
N GLN A 134 28.93 -3.00 29.02
CA GLN A 134 29.46 -3.68 30.18
C GLN A 134 28.36 -3.90 31.23
N TRP A 135 28.06 -5.16 31.51
CA TRP A 135 27.01 -5.58 32.44
C TRP A 135 27.43 -5.43 33.91
N SER A 136 26.47 -5.44 34.83
CA SER A 136 26.72 -5.43 36.29
C SER A 136 27.63 -6.59 36.78
N THR A 137 27.76 -7.63 35.98
CA THR A 137 28.75 -8.71 36.20
C THR A 137 30.21 -8.28 36.02
N GLY A 138 30.45 -7.08 35.48
CA GLY A 138 31.76 -6.55 35.06
C GLY A 138 32.25 -7.08 33.71
N LEU A 139 31.46 -7.92 33.02
CA LEU A 139 31.78 -8.48 31.72
C LEU A 139 31.15 -7.67 30.60
N ARG A 140 31.77 -7.66 29.40
CA ARG A 140 31.24 -7.03 28.19
C ARG A 140 30.46 -7.99 27.29
N ALA A 141 30.23 -9.20 27.78
CA ALA A 141 29.40 -10.21 27.16
C ALA A 141 28.63 -10.98 28.23
N ILE A 142 27.48 -11.50 27.92
CA ILE A 142 26.73 -12.43 28.77
C ILE A 142 27.21 -13.84 28.40
N PRO A 143 27.87 -14.56 29.33
CA PRO A 143 28.30 -15.95 29.11
C PRO A 143 27.10 -16.82 28.74
N HIS A 144 27.24 -17.59 27.64
CA HIS A 144 26.16 -18.41 27.11
C HIS A 144 26.62 -19.87 27.00
N PRO A 145 26.01 -20.80 27.73
CA PRO A 145 26.55 -22.16 27.87
C PRO A 145 26.43 -22.98 26.58
N GLU A 146 25.31 -22.89 25.86
CA GLU A 146 25.02 -23.69 24.68
C GLU A 146 24.89 -22.84 23.41
N ASN A 147 24.67 -23.46 22.25
CA ASN A 147 24.49 -22.80 20.98
C ASN A 147 23.01 -22.58 20.59
N LEU A 148 22.09 -22.70 21.55
CA LEU A 148 20.65 -22.54 21.41
C LEU A 148 20.12 -21.52 22.41
N HIS A 149 18.89 -21.02 22.18
CA HIS A 149 18.13 -20.12 23.05
C HIS A 149 18.84 -18.78 23.30
N TYR A 150 19.27 -18.12 22.24
CA TYR A 150 19.88 -16.79 22.35
C TYR A 150 18.86 -15.68 22.57
N GLY A 151 17.63 -15.81 22.04
CA GLY A 151 16.70 -14.68 21.96
C GLY A 151 17.33 -13.50 21.23
N ALA A 152 18.00 -12.64 22.00
CA ALA A 152 18.82 -11.50 21.54
C ALA A 152 18.07 -10.46 20.72
N ASN A 153 16.74 -10.39 20.84
CA ASN A 153 15.94 -9.33 20.24
C ASN A 153 16.20 -7.99 20.93
N LEU A 154 16.50 -6.96 20.14
CA LEU A 154 16.68 -5.59 20.60
C LEU A 154 15.49 -4.75 20.20
N ILE A 155 14.81 -4.10 21.14
CA ILE A 155 13.66 -3.24 20.86
C ILE A 155 13.69 -1.99 21.77
N PHE A 156 13.46 -0.83 21.17
CA PHE A 156 13.24 0.39 21.95
C PHE A 156 11.77 0.49 22.34
N ALA A 157 11.54 0.68 23.64
CA ALA A 157 10.21 0.97 24.15
C ALA A 157 9.77 2.40 23.79
N PRO A 158 8.49 2.71 23.88
CA PRO A 158 7.97 4.05 23.60
C PRO A 158 8.55 5.17 24.50
N ASP A 159 9.09 4.81 25.68
CA ASP A 159 9.79 5.72 26.60
C ASP A 159 11.27 5.92 26.25
N GLY A 160 11.77 5.25 25.20
CA GLY A 160 13.14 5.36 24.71
C GLY A 160 14.13 4.43 25.36
N LEU A 161 13.72 3.56 26.29
CA LEU A 161 14.58 2.58 26.93
C LEU A 161 14.77 1.35 26.02
N LEU A 162 15.95 0.75 26.07
CA LEU A 162 16.28 -0.45 25.32
C LEU A 162 15.89 -1.70 26.13
N PHE A 163 15.06 -2.55 25.52
CA PHE A 163 14.72 -3.87 26.02
C PHE A 163 15.48 -4.93 25.23
N ILE A 164 15.98 -5.94 25.93
CA ILE A 164 16.77 -7.04 25.37
C ILE A 164 16.21 -8.36 25.89
N GLY A 165 15.66 -9.17 25.01
CA GLY A 165 15.25 -10.54 25.35
C GLY A 165 16.46 -11.46 25.36
N THR A 166 16.65 -12.24 26.41
CA THR A 166 17.70 -13.25 26.51
C THR A 166 17.09 -14.61 26.78
N GLY A 167 17.53 -15.64 26.05
CA GLY A 167 17.13 -17.01 26.34
C GLY A 167 17.79 -17.57 27.60
N ASP A 168 17.36 -18.76 28.03
CA ASP A 168 17.80 -19.40 29.25
C ASP A 168 19.21 -20.00 29.15
N GLY A 169 19.83 -19.98 27.96
CA GLY A 169 21.18 -20.51 27.73
C GLY A 169 21.21 -21.83 26.99
N GLY A 170 20.05 -22.44 26.71
CA GLY A 170 19.91 -23.60 25.84
C GLY A 170 20.20 -24.96 26.51
N GLU A 171 20.46 -24.99 27.81
CA GLU A 171 20.58 -26.23 28.54
C GLU A 171 19.23 -26.96 28.61
N PRO A 172 19.17 -28.30 28.44
CA PRO A 172 17.92 -29.03 28.56
C PRO A 172 17.22 -28.71 29.89
N ASN A 173 15.94 -28.39 29.86
CA ASN A 173 15.13 -28.04 31.04
C ASN A 173 15.75 -26.94 31.92
N ASP A 174 16.48 -25.96 31.34
CA ASP A 174 17.16 -24.90 32.09
C ASP A 174 17.87 -25.48 33.35
N ALA A 175 18.76 -26.46 33.15
CA ALA A 175 19.36 -27.21 34.23
C ALA A 175 20.11 -26.33 35.25
N SER A 176 20.65 -25.20 34.80
CA SER A 176 21.32 -24.20 35.64
C SER A 176 20.35 -23.20 36.30
N LEU A 177 19.05 -23.33 36.11
CA LEU A 177 17.99 -22.51 36.70
C LEU A 177 18.14 -21.03 36.40
N HIS A 178 18.60 -20.69 35.19
CA HIS A 178 18.81 -19.32 34.79
C HIS A 178 17.51 -18.52 34.78
N ALA A 179 16.43 -19.06 34.22
CA ALA A 179 15.17 -18.35 34.03
C ALA A 179 14.54 -17.87 35.34
N GLN A 180 14.56 -18.70 36.42
CA GLN A 180 14.00 -18.33 37.72
C GLN A 180 15.01 -17.63 38.66
N ASN A 181 16.29 -17.53 38.29
CA ASN A 181 17.30 -16.82 39.08
C ASN A 181 17.37 -15.34 38.71
N PRO A 182 16.91 -14.42 39.56
CA PRO A 182 16.95 -12.98 39.25
C PRO A 182 18.37 -12.39 39.13
N ALA A 183 19.41 -13.08 39.61
CA ALA A 183 20.79 -12.66 39.46
C ALA A 183 21.42 -13.09 38.12
N SER A 184 20.76 -13.97 37.36
CA SER A 184 21.16 -14.33 36.00
C SER A 184 20.63 -13.33 34.98
N LEU A 185 21.45 -13.02 33.96
CA LEU A 185 21.04 -12.23 32.79
C LEU A 185 20.42 -13.10 31.67
N LEU A 186 20.36 -14.43 31.86
CA LEU A 186 19.73 -15.37 30.91
C LEU A 186 18.31 -15.71 31.36
N GLY A 187 17.43 -16.01 30.40
CA GLY A 187 16.00 -16.29 30.63
C GLY A 187 15.22 -15.04 31.07
N LYS A 188 15.50 -13.89 30.48
CA LYS A 188 15.07 -12.55 30.93
C LYS A 188 14.61 -11.62 29.81
N PHE A 189 13.88 -10.58 30.20
CA PHE A 189 13.99 -9.29 29.57
C PHE A 189 14.86 -8.37 30.41
N LEU A 190 15.92 -7.80 29.81
CA LEU A 190 16.74 -6.75 30.39
C LEU A 190 16.21 -5.41 29.90
N ARG A 191 16.31 -4.36 30.75
CA ARG A 191 15.90 -2.99 30.43
C ARG A 191 16.97 -2.01 30.89
N ILE A 192 17.49 -1.23 29.95
CA ILE A 192 18.58 -0.28 30.14
C ILE A 192 18.31 1.06 29.45
N ASP A 193 18.92 2.12 29.98
CA ASP A 193 18.93 3.45 29.36
C ASP A 193 20.27 3.69 28.67
N VAL A 194 20.27 3.68 27.35
CA VAL A 194 21.48 3.89 26.53
C VAL A 194 21.71 5.36 26.17
N ASN A 195 20.91 6.27 26.73
CA ASN A 195 21.06 7.72 26.53
C ASN A 195 22.15 8.30 27.43
N VAL A 196 23.33 7.73 27.34
CA VAL A 196 24.54 8.16 28.05
C VAL A 196 25.58 8.69 27.07
N GLY A 197 26.62 9.38 27.58
CA GLY A 197 27.72 9.85 26.74
C GLY A 197 28.56 8.70 26.18
N ASP A 198 29.26 8.91 25.05
CA ASP A 198 30.10 7.86 24.45
C ASP A 198 31.29 7.43 25.32
N GLY A 199 31.68 8.26 26.27
CA GLY A 199 32.73 7.96 27.27
C GLY A 199 32.24 7.24 28.53
N ASP A 200 30.94 6.91 28.59
CA ASP A 200 30.40 6.12 29.69
C ASP A 200 31.03 4.73 29.70
N PRO A 201 31.54 4.24 30.86
CA PRO A 201 32.30 2.99 30.93
C PRO A 201 31.44 1.74 30.73
N GLU A 202 30.16 1.77 31.12
CA GLU A 202 29.19 0.69 30.94
C GLU A 202 28.48 0.82 29.60
N GLY A 203 28.28 2.05 29.10
CA GLY A 203 27.54 2.40 27.89
C GLY A 203 26.04 2.46 28.10
N PHE A 204 25.57 2.40 29.33
CA PHE A 204 24.17 2.56 29.71
C PHE A 204 24.01 2.88 31.19
N ASP A 205 22.85 3.43 31.55
CA ASP A 205 22.36 3.53 32.93
C ASP A 205 21.27 2.49 33.19
N VAL A 206 21.10 2.10 34.46
CA VAL A 206 19.97 1.25 34.89
C VAL A 206 18.80 2.14 35.28
N PRO A 207 17.63 2.04 34.59
CA PRO A 207 16.46 2.87 34.87
C PRO A 207 15.92 2.70 36.30
N ALA A 208 15.51 3.79 36.95
CA ALA A 208 14.99 3.78 38.32
C ALA A 208 13.77 2.87 38.56
N GLY A 209 13.04 2.51 37.48
CA GLY A 209 11.87 1.62 37.54
C GLY A 209 12.21 0.13 37.46
N ASN A 210 13.50 -0.27 37.38
CA ASN A 210 13.87 -1.70 37.33
C ASN A 210 13.66 -2.36 38.69
N PRO A 211 13.07 -3.58 38.74
CA PRO A 211 12.63 -4.21 39.98
C PRO A 211 13.78 -4.58 40.91
N PHE A 212 14.99 -4.81 40.39
CA PHE A 212 16.14 -5.27 41.17
C PHE A 212 17.21 -4.18 41.40
N LEU A 213 16.94 -2.93 41.06
CA LEU A 213 17.88 -1.81 41.31
C LEU A 213 18.28 -1.67 42.78
N GLY A 214 17.37 -2.02 43.71
CA GLY A 214 17.61 -2.07 45.15
C GLY A 214 18.31 -3.31 45.68
N GLY A 215 18.64 -4.26 44.80
CA GLY A 215 19.22 -5.57 45.15
C GLY A 215 18.23 -6.74 45.03
N GLY A 216 18.69 -7.96 45.30
CA GLY A 216 17.92 -9.20 45.16
C GLY A 216 17.98 -9.83 43.77
N GLY A 217 18.64 -9.17 42.82
CA GLY A 217 18.86 -9.64 41.45
C GLY A 217 19.82 -8.74 40.69
N ALA A 218 20.06 -9.03 39.43
CA ALA A 218 20.83 -8.17 38.54
C ALA A 218 20.00 -6.91 38.21
N PRO A 219 20.58 -5.72 38.32
CA PRO A 219 19.83 -4.46 38.22
C PRO A 219 19.23 -4.22 36.83
N GLU A 220 19.79 -4.80 35.77
CA GLU A 220 19.30 -4.70 34.40
C GLU A 220 18.00 -5.48 34.17
N VAL A 221 17.71 -6.48 35.01
CA VAL A 221 16.57 -7.39 34.84
C VAL A 221 15.25 -6.63 35.02
N TRP A 222 14.38 -6.78 34.02
CA TRP A 222 13.02 -6.23 34.01
C TRP A 222 11.96 -7.32 34.26
N ALA A 223 12.05 -8.45 33.53
CA ALA A 223 11.16 -9.59 33.66
C ALA A 223 11.97 -10.90 33.63
N ILE A 224 11.41 -11.94 34.22
CA ILE A 224 12.08 -13.24 34.40
C ILE A 224 11.19 -14.40 33.93
N GLY A 225 11.73 -15.61 33.87
CA GLY A 225 10.97 -16.84 33.63
C GLY A 225 10.67 -17.05 32.14
N LEU A 226 11.62 -16.73 31.27
CA LEU A 226 11.53 -16.93 29.82
C LEU A 226 12.50 -18.05 29.39
N ARG A 227 12.11 -18.81 28.34
CA ARG A 227 12.93 -19.86 27.75
C ARG A 227 13.79 -19.37 26.61
N ASN A 228 13.14 -18.94 25.52
CA ASN A 228 13.78 -18.39 24.33
C ASN A 228 12.89 -17.32 23.70
N PRO A 229 12.80 -16.12 24.29
CA PRO A 229 11.97 -15.02 23.78
C PRO A 229 12.54 -14.52 22.45
N TRP A 230 12.10 -15.16 21.35
CA TRP A 230 12.75 -14.99 20.05
C TRP A 230 12.49 -13.61 19.44
N ARG A 231 11.23 -13.25 19.20
CA ARG A 231 10.88 -11.88 18.74
C ARG A 231 9.74 -11.33 19.58
N SER A 232 9.92 -10.09 19.94
CA SER A 232 8.97 -9.33 20.74
C SER A 232 8.79 -7.95 20.16
N SER A 233 7.65 -7.31 20.41
CA SER A 233 7.37 -5.98 19.91
C SER A 233 6.46 -5.20 20.84
N PHE A 234 6.62 -3.88 20.86
CA PHE A 234 5.65 -2.98 21.49
C PHE A 234 4.49 -2.68 20.53
N ASP A 235 3.29 -2.64 21.08
CA ASP A 235 2.12 -2.12 20.37
C ASP A 235 2.20 -0.58 20.33
N ASP A 236 2.54 -0.02 19.17
CA ASP A 236 2.98 1.37 18.98
C ASP A 236 1.93 2.42 19.38
N PRO A 237 2.13 3.16 20.48
CA PRO A 237 1.20 4.20 20.93
C PRO A 237 1.09 5.38 19.95
N ALA A 238 2.15 5.67 19.20
CA ALA A 238 2.15 6.75 18.20
C ALA A 238 1.17 6.46 17.05
N ARG A 239 0.78 5.18 16.90
CA ARG A 239 -0.21 4.71 15.93
C ARG A 239 -1.51 4.21 16.57
N GLY A 240 -1.79 4.63 17.81
CA GLY A 240 -2.99 4.26 18.55
C GLY A 240 -2.93 2.89 19.22
N GLY A 241 -1.72 2.37 19.46
CA GLY A 241 -1.48 1.17 20.23
C GLY A 241 -1.51 1.39 21.74
N THR A 242 -1.43 0.29 22.49
CA THR A 242 -1.53 0.28 23.96
C THR A 242 -0.21 0.57 24.68
N GLY A 243 0.93 0.47 23.98
CA GLY A 243 2.26 0.51 24.56
C GLY A 243 2.66 -0.78 25.29
N ALA A 244 1.85 -1.83 25.22
CA ALA A 244 2.16 -3.11 25.82
C ALA A 244 3.27 -3.84 25.03
N LEU A 245 4.09 -4.62 25.73
CA LEU A 245 5.07 -5.52 25.15
C LEU A 245 4.43 -6.89 24.93
N ILE A 246 4.53 -7.40 23.71
CA ILE A 246 4.08 -8.76 23.35
C ILE A 246 5.32 -9.60 23.10
N ILE A 247 5.45 -10.72 23.84
CA ILE A 247 6.61 -11.57 23.87
C ILE A 247 6.22 -12.92 23.29
N ALA A 248 6.90 -13.35 22.23
CA ALA A 248 6.80 -14.73 21.75
C ALA A 248 7.95 -15.54 22.35
N ASP A 249 7.61 -16.49 23.19
CA ASP A 249 8.57 -17.37 23.85
C ASP A 249 8.45 -18.79 23.31
N VAL A 250 9.55 -19.33 22.80
CA VAL A 250 9.59 -20.67 22.20
C VAL A 250 9.57 -21.71 23.29
N GLY A 251 8.57 -22.58 23.25
CA GLY A 251 8.41 -23.70 24.19
C GLY A 251 9.39 -24.84 23.97
N GLU A 252 9.31 -25.89 24.79
CA GLU A 252 10.23 -27.02 24.71
C GLU A 252 9.62 -28.20 23.94
N ASP A 253 8.63 -28.87 24.53
CA ASP A 253 8.10 -30.12 24.00
C ASP A 253 6.60 -30.10 23.72
N ALA A 254 5.85 -29.21 24.35
CA ALA A 254 4.39 -29.24 24.35
C ALA A 254 3.72 -28.08 23.66
N VAL A 255 4.04 -26.84 24.04
CA VAL A 255 3.33 -25.66 23.60
C VAL A 255 4.26 -24.47 23.33
N GLU A 256 3.86 -23.66 22.35
CA GLU A 256 4.42 -22.34 22.04
C GLU A 256 3.55 -21.27 22.67
N GLU A 257 4.12 -20.14 23.13
CA GLU A 257 3.38 -19.16 23.91
C GLU A 257 3.58 -17.72 23.50
N LEU A 258 2.52 -16.93 23.70
CA LEU A 258 2.54 -15.47 23.62
C LEU A 258 2.22 -14.87 24.98
N ASN A 259 3.17 -14.12 25.50
CA ASN A 259 3.02 -13.36 26.72
C ASN A 259 2.69 -11.91 26.42
N TYR A 260 1.96 -11.28 27.34
CA TYR A 260 1.57 -9.88 27.24
C TYR A 260 1.99 -9.13 28.50
N GLU A 261 2.75 -8.07 28.31
CA GLU A 261 3.16 -7.19 29.41
C GLU A 261 2.52 -5.82 29.24
N PRO A 262 1.57 -5.44 30.09
CA PRO A 262 1.04 -4.08 30.11
C PRO A 262 2.15 -3.07 30.35
N ALA A 263 2.02 -1.88 29.75
CA ALA A 263 3.01 -0.81 29.92
C ALA A 263 3.29 -0.50 31.39
N GLY A 264 4.59 -0.46 31.77
CA GLY A 264 5.02 -0.03 33.08
C GLY A 264 4.82 -1.03 34.23
N ARG A 265 4.73 -2.33 33.96
CA ARG A 265 4.60 -3.37 34.98
C ARG A 265 5.86 -4.23 35.13
N PRO A 266 6.83 -3.79 35.98
CA PRO A 266 8.10 -4.49 36.18
C PRO A 266 7.95 -5.80 37.00
N GLY A 267 8.95 -6.66 36.91
CA GLY A 267 9.12 -7.83 37.80
C GLY A 267 8.17 -8.99 37.50
N ARG A 268 7.59 -9.08 36.30
CA ARG A 268 6.74 -10.21 35.91
C ARG A 268 7.57 -11.47 35.73
N ASN A 269 6.96 -12.62 36.13
CA ASN A 269 7.56 -13.94 35.97
C ASN A 269 6.68 -14.78 35.04
N TYR A 270 7.18 -15.10 33.86
CA TYR A 270 6.45 -15.82 32.82
C TYR A 270 6.49 -17.36 32.96
N GLY A 271 7.14 -17.86 34.00
CA GLY A 271 6.93 -19.21 34.49
C GLY A 271 7.98 -20.25 34.13
N TRP A 272 8.77 -20.06 33.06
CA TRP A 272 9.79 -21.03 32.68
C TRP A 272 10.85 -21.19 33.81
N ARG A 273 11.26 -22.41 34.23
CA ARG A 273 10.88 -23.75 33.73
C ARG A 273 9.73 -24.38 34.55
N ASN A 274 9.18 -23.71 35.54
CA ASN A 274 8.08 -24.25 36.36
C ASN A 274 6.84 -24.52 35.51
N ARG A 275 6.68 -23.78 34.43
CA ARG A 275 5.61 -23.88 33.42
C ARG A 275 6.13 -23.87 32.00
N GLU A 276 5.43 -24.58 31.13
CA GLU A 276 5.45 -24.40 29.68
C GLU A 276 4.03 -24.03 29.23
N GLY A 277 3.86 -22.80 28.71
CA GLY A 277 2.53 -22.23 28.57
C GLY A 277 1.84 -22.00 29.91
N ALA A 278 0.55 -22.28 30.00
CA ALA A 278 -0.23 -22.25 31.24
C ALA A 278 -0.18 -23.57 32.01
N HIS A 279 0.71 -24.49 31.64
CA HIS A 279 0.74 -25.87 32.19
C HIS A 279 1.95 -26.07 33.10
N ASP A 280 1.79 -26.86 34.16
CA ASP A 280 2.91 -27.28 34.99
C ASP A 280 3.86 -28.15 34.15
N HIS A 281 5.12 -27.75 34.07
CA HIS A 281 6.14 -28.43 33.26
C HIS A 281 6.98 -29.42 34.10
N GLU A 282 7.46 -28.98 35.25
CA GLU A 282 8.33 -29.81 36.12
C GLU A 282 7.54 -30.51 37.20
N PHE A 283 7.89 -31.78 37.43
CA PHE A 283 7.32 -32.57 38.54
C PHE A 283 7.79 -32.08 39.92
N ASP A 284 9.03 -31.56 40.01
CA ASP A 284 9.63 -30.96 41.22
C ASP A 284 10.23 -29.58 40.83
N PRO A 285 9.38 -28.57 40.62
CA PRO A 285 9.85 -27.29 40.12
C PRO A 285 10.70 -26.55 41.14
N PRO A 286 11.69 -25.74 40.69
CA PRO A 286 12.41 -24.85 41.58
C PRO A 286 11.45 -23.84 42.21
N PRO A 287 11.82 -23.26 43.38
CA PRO A 287 11.03 -22.19 43.96
C PRO A 287 10.83 -21.04 42.92
N ALA A 288 9.59 -20.70 42.66
CA ALA A 288 9.27 -19.58 41.76
C ALA A 288 9.62 -18.23 42.41
N TYR A 289 10.18 -17.33 41.61
CA TYR A 289 10.37 -15.96 42.05
C TYR A 289 9.08 -15.15 41.83
N GLY A 290 8.26 -15.01 42.85
CA GLY A 290 6.98 -14.27 42.79
C GLY A 290 5.86 -15.07 42.10
N PRO A 291 4.72 -14.44 41.85
CA PRO A 291 3.62 -15.07 41.15
C PRO A 291 3.96 -15.30 39.67
N LEU A 292 3.57 -16.48 39.16
CA LEU A 292 3.68 -16.81 37.74
C LEU A 292 2.54 -16.16 36.95
N ILE A 293 2.85 -15.72 35.74
CA ILE A 293 1.92 -15.10 34.81
C ILE A 293 1.72 -16.05 33.64
N ASP A 294 0.48 -16.45 33.41
CA ASP A 294 0.14 -17.30 32.27
C ASP A 294 0.16 -16.52 30.96
N PRO A 295 0.50 -17.16 29.82
CA PRO A 295 0.45 -16.53 28.51
C PRO A 295 -0.99 -16.16 28.13
N ILE A 296 -1.14 -15.15 27.28
CA ILE A 296 -2.45 -14.75 26.73
C ILE A 296 -2.91 -15.68 25.60
N PHE A 297 -1.99 -16.42 25.00
CA PHE A 297 -2.25 -17.36 23.93
C PHE A 297 -1.15 -18.42 23.87
N GLU A 298 -1.55 -19.66 23.61
CA GLU A 298 -0.65 -20.79 23.40
C GLU A 298 -1.19 -21.71 22.30
N TYR A 299 -0.31 -22.51 21.69
CA TYR A 299 -0.69 -23.56 20.76
C TYR A 299 0.25 -24.76 20.84
N ASP A 300 -0.30 -25.95 20.61
CA ASP A 300 0.43 -27.21 20.69
C ASP A 300 1.31 -27.48 19.45
N HIS A 301 2.24 -28.45 19.59
CA HIS A 301 3.15 -28.86 18.53
C HIS A 301 2.47 -29.59 17.35
N GLY A 302 1.19 -29.87 17.42
CA GLY A 302 0.36 -30.28 16.28
C GLY A 302 0.04 -29.13 15.36
N PHE A 303 -0.13 -27.93 15.92
CA PHE A 303 -0.42 -26.71 15.15
C PHE A 303 0.86 -26.02 14.65
N GLY A 304 1.87 -25.80 15.49
CA GLY A 304 3.16 -25.19 15.16
C GLY A 304 4.26 -25.75 16.05
N ARG A 305 5.53 -25.35 15.89
CA ARG A 305 6.65 -25.93 16.66
C ARG A 305 7.76 -24.96 17.04
N SER A 306 7.64 -23.71 16.66
CA SER A 306 8.61 -22.67 17.04
C SER A 306 7.99 -21.31 16.72
N ILE A 307 7.41 -20.70 17.72
CA ILE A 307 6.81 -19.38 17.56
C ILE A 307 7.87 -18.34 17.22
N THR A 308 7.60 -17.55 16.21
CA THR A 308 8.55 -16.49 15.78
C THR A 308 8.30 -15.16 16.49
N GLY A 309 7.04 -14.86 16.82
CA GLY A 309 6.61 -13.52 17.20
C GLY A 309 6.26 -12.65 16.00
N GLY A 310 5.98 -11.38 16.25
CA GLY A 310 5.51 -10.49 15.21
C GLY A 310 5.14 -9.09 15.71
N TYR A 311 4.12 -8.46 15.10
CA TYR A 311 3.72 -7.08 15.41
C TYR A 311 2.20 -6.92 15.42
N VAL A 312 1.70 -5.98 16.22
CA VAL A 312 0.33 -5.48 16.08
C VAL A 312 0.26 -4.62 14.80
N TYR A 313 -0.64 -4.98 13.90
CA TYR A 313 -0.82 -4.21 12.67
C TYR A 313 -1.41 -2.83 12.97
N ARG A 314 -0.69 -1.80 12.57
CA ARG A 314 -1.06 -0.39 12.72
C ARG A 314 -0.90 0.39 11.41
N GLY A 315 -0.80 -0.31 10.29
CA GLY A 315 -0.78 0.26 8.96
C GLY A 315 -2.16 0.73 8.49
N SER A 316 -2.18 1.43 7.38
CA SER A 316 -3.42 1.97 6.78
C SER A 316 -3.90 1.20 5.56
N ALA A 317 -3.04 0.37 4.94
CA ALA A 317 -3.38 -0.33 3.71
C ALA A 317 -4.44 -1.43 3.91
N ASN A 318 -4.53 -2.01 5.12
CA ASN A 318 -5.53 -3.01 5.46
C ASN A 318 -6.28 -2.67 6.76
N PRO A 319 -7.27 -1.78 6.73
CA PRO A 319 -8.00 -1.36 7.94
C PRO A 319 -8.67 -2.52 8.71
N ALA A 320 -8.99 -3.63 8.02
CA ALA A 320 -9.60 -4.81 8.66
C ALA A 320 -8.62 -5.60 9.54
N MET A 321 -7.32 -5.37 9.39
CA MET A 321 -6.27 -5.97 10.23
C MET A 321 -5.86 -5.07 11.40
N ASN A 322 -6.32 -3.82 11.44
CA ASN A 322 -5.91 -2.87 12.47
C ASN A 322 -6.19 -3.41 13.89
N GLY A 323 -5.17 -3.39 14.75
CA GLY A 323 -5.23 -3.90 16.11
C GLY A 323 -5.01 -5.41 16.25
N ARG A 324 -4.84 -6.16 15.16
CA ARG A 324 -4.51 -7.58 15.21
C ARG A 324 -3.02 -7.78 15.35
N TYR A 325 -2.60 -8.67 16.23
CA TYR A 325 -1.21 -9.14 16.31
C TYR A 325 -0.98 -10.20 15.24
N ILE A 326 -0.04 -9.94 14.33
CA ILE A 326 0.36 -10.86 13.25
C ILE A 326 1.69 -11.45 13.62
N PHE A 327 1.79 -12.77 13.65
CA PHE A 327 2.98 -13.51 14.06
C PHE A 327 3.16 -14.79 13.22
N GLY A 328 4.29 -15.46 13.39
CA GLY A 328 4.63 -16.65 12.61
C GLY A 328 5.05 -17.84 13.44
N ASP A 329 5.14 -19.00 12.77
CA ASP A 329 5.82 -20.21 13.23
C ASP A 329 6.95 -20.56 12.25
N PHE A 330 8.16 -20.71 12.76
CA PHE A 330 9.36 -20.96 11.94
C PHE A 330 9.32 -22.33 11.26
N VAL A 331 8.97 -23.38 12.02
CA VAL A 331 9.06 -24.77 11.55
C VAL A 331 7.96 -25.10 10.56
N ARG A 332 6.74 -24.60 10.79
CA ARG A 332 5.58 -24.85 9.92
C ARG A 332 5.41 -23.79 8.83
N GLY A 333 6.17 -22.69 8.89
CA GLY A 333 6.04 -21.58 7.94
C GLY A 333 4.68 -20.89 7.99
N LYS A 334 4.05 -20.85 9.17
CA LYS A 334 2.73 -20.26 9.35
C LYS A 334 2.81 -18.75 9.52
N VAL A 335 1.79 -18.07 9.00
CA VAL A 335 1.44 -16.68 9.34
C VAL A 335 0.05 -16.68 9.97
N ILE A 336 -0.04 -16.20 11.18
CA ILE A 336 -1.21 -16.28 12.03
C ILE A 336 -1.54 -14.88 12.54
N SER A 337 -2.80 -14.60 12.85
CA SER A 337 -3.17 -13.39 13.57
C SER A 337 -4.20 -13.66 14.65
N ILE A 338 -4.11 -12.90 15.73
CA ILE A 338 -5.08 -12.86 16.82
C ILE A 338 -5.50 -11.41 17.09
N ALA A 339 -6.70 -11.22 17.60
CA ALA A 339 -7.09 -9.96 18.22
C ALA A 339 -6.65 -9.97 19.68
N ILE A 340 -5.99 -8.90 20.14
CA ILE A 340 -5.63 -8.72 21.55
C ILE A 340 -6.37 -7.49 22.06
N ASN A 341 -7.18 -7.68 23.10
CA ASN A 341 -7.93 -6.60 23.71
C ASN A 341 -7.59 -6.57 25.21
N PRO A 342 -7.19 -5.41 25.77
CA PRO A 342 -7.00 -5.29 27.20
C PRO A 342 -8.31 -5.50 27.96
N ASP A 343 -8.24 -6.26 29.05
CA ASP A 343 -9.35 -6.40 30.00
C ASP A 343 -9.48 -5.20 30.95
N GLY A 344 -10.38 -5.28 31.93
CA GLY A 344 -10.57 -4.22 32.93
C GLY A 344 -9.37 -4.00 33.88
N ALA A 345 -8.43 -4.95 33.95
CA ALA A 345 -7.17 -4.85 34.69
C ALA A 345 -6.00 -4.41 33.82
N GLY A 346 -6.20 -4.28 32.51
CA GLY A 346 -5.20 -3.94 31.51
C GLY A 346 -4.35 -5.13 31.04
N GLU A 347 -4.74 -6.37 31.41
CA GLU A 347 -4.11 -7.59 30.87
C GLU A 347 -4.65 -7.88 29.46
N GLY A 348 -3.82 -8.46 28.61
CA GLY A 348 -4.23 -8.83 27.25
C GLY A 348 -5.16 -10.04 27.27
N VAL A 349 -6.20 -9.98 26.43
CA VAL A 349 -7.08 -11.13 26.18
C VAL A 349 -7.05 -11.41 24.67
N ALA A 350 -6.52 -12.59 24.32
CA ALA A 350 -6.44 -13.05 22.94
C ALA A 350 -7.77 -13.67 22.48
N SER A 351 -8.14 -13.42 21.23
CA SER A 351 -9.34 -13.96 20.61
C SER A 351 -9.22 -13.97 19.07
N ASP A 352 -10.19 -14.57 18.39
CA ASP A 352 -10.32 -14.54 16.91
C ASP A 352 -9.03 -14.95 16.18
N LEU A 353 -8.54 -16.18 16.45
CA LEU A 353 -7.40 -16.77 15.75
C LEU A 353 -7.72 -16.94 14.26
N ARG A 354 -6.80 -16.50 13.39
CA ARG A 354 -6.88 -16.68 11.94
C ARG A 354 -5.54 -17.18 11.40
N ASP A 355 -5.58 -18.20 10.57
CA ASP A 355 -4.43 -18.73 9.84
C ASP A 355 -4.44 -18.18 8.40
N HIS A 356 -3.47 -17.35 8.07
CA HIS A 356 -3.33 -16.69 6.76
C HIS A 356 -2.34 -17.40 5.83
N THR A 357 -1.80 -18.54 6.26
CA THR A 357 -0.70 -19.23 5.56
C THR A 357 -1.05 -19.57 4.12
N SER A 358 -2.22 -20.16 3.88
CA SER A 358 -2.65 -20.56 2.54
C SER A 358 -2.86 -19.39 1.60
N GLU A 359 -3.38 -18.27 2.11
CA GLU A 359 -3.62 -17.05 1.34
C GLU A 359 -2.30 -16.41 0.88
N ILE A 360 -1.34 -16.33 1.80
CA ILE A 360 -0.02 -15.74 1.54
C ILE A 360 0.80 -16.63 0.62
N THR A 361 0.81 -17.95 0.88
CA THR A 361 1.61 -18.91 0.10
C THR A 361 1.08 -19.12 -1.32
N ALA A 362 -0.17 -18.77 -1.58
CA ALA A 362 -0.71 -18.73 -2.94
C ALA A 362 -0.01 -17.70 -3.85
N THR A 363 0.64 -16.69 -3.27
CA THR A 363 1.27 -15.59 -4.02
C THR A 363 2.76 -15.41 -3.74
N ALA A 364 3.27 -15.86 -2.57
CA ALA A 364 4.68 -15.82 -2.21
C ALA A 364 5.02 -17.02 -1.33
N GLN A 365 6.12 -17.72 -1.61
CA GLN A 365 6.57 -18.81 -0.74
C GLN A 365 7.07 -18.29 0.60
N LEU A 366 6.79 -19.05 1.66
CA LEU A 366 7.29 -18.81 3.01
C LEU A 366 7.84 -20.12 3.57
N ARG A 367 9.15 -20.12 3.88
CA ARG A 367 9.84 -21.28 4.48
C ARG A 367 10.78 -20.81 5.59
N GLY A 368 10.42 -21.14 6.85
CA GLY A 368 11.16 -20.67 8.00
C GLY A 368 11.02 -19.16 8.19
N ILE A 369 9.88 -18.73 8.71
CA ILE A 369 9.65 -17.32 9.05
C ILE A 369 10.48 -16.98 10.28
N SER A 370 11.61 -16.32 10.11
CA SER A 370 12.56 -16.02 11.20
C SER A 370 12.21 -14.75 11.97
N SER A 371 11.43 -13.86 11.36
CA SER A 371 11.04 -12.57 11.97
C SER A 371 9.94 -11.91 11.17
N PHE A 372 9.48 -10.79 11.69
CA PHE A 372 8.72 -9.79 10.99
C PHE A 372 9.40 -8.43 11.13
N GLY A 373 8.98 -7.47 10.34
CA GLY A 373 9.36 -6.07 10.49
C GLY A 373 8.27 -5.15 10.01
N VAL A 374 8.37 -3.89 10.37
CA VAL A 374 7.37 -2.86 10.07
C VAL A 374 8.05 -1.72 9.33
N ASP A 375 7.44 -1.23 8.26
CA ASP A 375 7.93 -0.05 7.55
C ASP A 375 7.46 1.27 8.18
N ALA A 376 7.93 2.39 7.63
CA ALA A 376 7.56 3.73 8.08
C ALA A 376 6.05 4.04 7.97
N ALA A 377 5.28 3.27 7.18
CA ALA A 377 3.82 3.39 7.07
C ALA A 377 3.06 2.48 8.06
N GLY A 378 3.76 1.60 8.79
CA GLY A 378 3.15 0.62 9.70
C GLY A 378 2.73 -0.67 9.00
N GLU A 379 3.19 -0.89 7.77
CA GLU A 379 2.91 -2.11 7.02
C GLU A 379 3.87 -3.23 7.44
N ILE A 380 3.37 -4.48 7.51
CA ILE A 380 4.13 -5.62 8.03
C ILE A 380 4.77 -6.42 6.90
N TYR A 381 5.99 -6.88 7.15
CA TYR A 381 6.81 -7.72 6.28
C TYR A 381 7.23 -8.98 7.03
N ALA A 382 7.12 -10.15 6.39
CA ALA A 382 7.66 -11.40 6.89
C ALA A 382 9.10 -11.61 6.38
N VAL A 383 9.98 -12.04 7.27
CA VAL A 383 11.38 -12.37 6.96
C VAL A 383 11.47 -13.87 6.71
N ASN A 384 11.78 -14.25 5.48
CA ASN A 384 11.76 -15.63 5.01
C ASN A 384 13.18 -16.19 4.92
N TYR A 385 13.55 -16.99 5.92
CA TYR A 385 14.92 -17.41 6.19
C TYR A 385 15.53 -18.27 5.07
N PHE A 386 14.84 -19.37 4.69
CA PHE A 386 15.42 -20.33 3.75
C PHE A 386 15.39 -19.84 2.29
N ASP A 387 14.44 -19.00 1.93
CA ASP A 387 14.34 -18.46 0.57
C ASP A 387 15.09 -17.14 0.39
N GLY A 388 15.63 -16.58 1.47
CA GLY A 388 16.38 -15.33 1.43
C GLY A 388 15.58 -14.14 0.89
N THR A 389 14.31 -14.03 1.32
CA THR A 389 13.39 -13.00 0.85
C THR A 389 12.73 -12.24 2.00
N ILE A 390 12.36 -10.99 1.73
CA ILE A 390 11.41 -10.24 2.56
C ILE A 390 10.08 -10.20 1.81
N VAL A 391 9.00 -10.59 2.47
CA VAL A 391 7.66 -10.68 1.88
C VAL A 391 6.74 -9.67 2.55
N ALA A 392 6.29 -8.67 1.81
CA ALA A 392 5.28 -7.72 2.27
C ALA A 392 3.92 -8.43 2.43
N LEU A 393 3.28 -8.24 3.58
CA LEU A 393 1.92 -8.73 3.83
C LEU A 393 0.94 -7.64 3.38
N LYS A 394 0.36 -7.83 2.21
CA LYS A 394 -0.60 -6.89 1.61
C LYS A 394 -2.03 -7.38 1.81
N PRO A 395 -3.04 -6.50 1.81
CA PRO A 395 -4.41 -6.96 1.74
C PRO A 395 -4.58 -7.87 0.53
N ALA A 396 -5.19 -9.03 0.71
CA ALA A 396 -5.71 -9.79 -0.41
C ALA A 396 -6.75 -8.91 -1.06
N ILE A 397 -6.58 -8.64 -2.35
CA ILE A 397 -7.43 -7.69 -3.05
C ILE A 397 -8.77 -8.37 -3.28
N ALA A 398 -9.68 -8.26 -2.31
CA ALA A 398 -11.10 -8.46 -2.55
C ALA A 398 -11.71 -7.16 -3.13
N GLN A 399 -10.99 -6.52 -4.04
CA GLN A 399 -11.62 -5.52 -4.89
C GLN A 399 -12.43 -6.26 -5.94
N ALA A 400 -13.72 -5.92 -6.02
CA ALA A 400 -14.52 -6.30 -7.18
C ALA A 400 -13.78 -5.88 -8.46
N PRO A 401 -13.95 -6.61 -9.56
CA PRO A 401 -13.41 -6.18 -10.85
C PRO A 401 -13.79 -4.74 -11.14
N PHE A 402 -12.83 -3.92 -11.58
CA PHE A 402 -13.05 -2.48 -11.77
C PHE A 402 -12.33 -1.94 -13.02
N ILE A 403 -12.78 -0.77 -13.44
CA ILE A 403 -12.17 0.01 -14.51
C ILE A 403 -11.72 1.35 -13.92
N GLN A 404 -10.44 1.65 -14.02
CA GLN A 404 -9.87 2.95 -13.69
C GLN A 404 -9.75 3.78 -14.96
N VAL A 405 -10.15 5.04 -14.91
CA VAL A 405 -9.94 6.01 -15.98
C VAL A 405 -8.78 6.93 -15.58
N ASP A 406 -7.74 6.95 -16.40
CA ASP A 406 -6.58 7.82 -16.19
C ASP A 406 -6.76 9.16 -16.91
N GLY A 407 -7.47 9.15 -18.04
CA GLY A 407 -7.72 10.35 -18.79
C GLY A 407 -8.84 10.21 -19.83
N PRO A 408 -9.48 11.33 -20.17
CA PRO A 408 -9.37 12.67 -19.58
C PRO A 408 -9.94 12.74 -18.15
N ALA A 409 -9.59 13.80 -17.41
CA ALA A 409 -10.17 14.04 -16.09
C ALA A 409 -11.70 14.22 -16.17
N SER A 410 -12.43 13.71 -15.19
CA SER A 410 -13.89 13.91 -15.14
C SER A 410 -14.24 15.38 -15.05
N GLY A 411 -15.24 15.83 -15.84
CA GLY A 411 -15.64 17.23 -15.96
C GLY A 411 -14.91 18.00 -17.08
N SER A 412 -13.98 17.37 -17.80
CA SER A 412 -13.22 18.02 -18.87
C SER A 412 -14.10 18.45 -20.03
N GLN A 413 -13.76 19.60 -20.65
CA GLN A 413 -14.27 20.00 -21.95
C GLN A 413 -13.44 19.34 -23.05
N MET A 414 -14.11 18.60 -23.94
CA MET A 414 -13.44 17.78 -24.95
C MET A 414 -13.90 18.16 -26.35
N ARG A 415 -12.95 18.26 -27.28
CA ARG A 415 -13.22 18.27 -28.71
C ARG A 415 -13.03 16.89 -29.28
N GLN A 416 -13.86 16.47 -30.20
CA GLN A 416 -13.78 15.18 -30.87
C GLN A 416 -12.84 15.23 -32.08
N PRO A 417 -12.10 14.12 -32.39
CA PRO A 417 -12.03 12.91 -31.61
C PRO A 417 -11.11 13.07 -30.41
N PHE A 418 -11.39 12.36 -29.31
CA PHE A 418 -10.49 12.27 -28.16
C PHE A 418 -10.43 10.85 -27.63
N ALA A 419 -9.34 10.50 -26.97
CA ALA A 419 -9.15 9.19 -26.39
C ALA A 419 -9.53 9.18 -24.89
N ILE A 420 -10.19 8.10 -24.45
CA ILE A 420 -10.30 7.73 -23.05
C ILE A 420 -9.36 6.56 -22.83
N SER A 421 -8.53 6.62 -21.80
CA SER A 421 -7.56 5.59 -21.45
C SER A 421 -7.52 5.32 -19.95
N GLY A 422 -7.03 4.15 -19.60
CA GLY A 422 -6.90 3.70 -18.24
C GLY A 422 -6.51 2.23 -18.18
N PHE A 423 -6.90 1.57 -17.09
CA PHE A 423 -6.72 0.11 -16.96
C PHE A 423 -7.97 -0.54 -16.37
N ALA A 424 -8.10 -1.84 -16.58
CA ALA A 424 -9.19 -2.64 -16.04
C ALA A 424 -8.66 -4.00 -15.60
N ILE A 425 -9.01 -4.42 -14.38
CA ILE A 425 -8.58 -5.70 -13.82
C ILE A 425 -9.68 -6.36 -13.00
N ASP A 426 -9.63 -7.68 -12.94
CA ASP A 426 -10.19 -8.50 -11.88
C ASP A 426 -9.03 -8.87 -10.92
N PRO A 427 -8.90 -8.20 -9.78
CA PRO A 427 -7.77 -8.43 -8.88
C PRO A 427 -7.65 -9.85 -8.33
N ALA A 428 -8.74 -10.61 -8.35
CA ALA A 428 -8.76 -12.01 -7.93
C ALA A 428 -8.27 -12.99 -9.00
N ALA A 429 -8.06 -12.52 -10.24
CA ALA A 429 -7.69 -13.38 -11.36
C ALA A 429 -6.17 -13.57 -11.51
N ALA A 430 -5.74 -14.71 -12.05
CA ALA A 430 -4.34 -14.99 -12.38
C ALA A 430 -3.83 -14.27 -13.65
N ASN A 431 -4.68 -13.48 -14.31
CA ASN A 431 -4.40 -12.60 -15.45
C ASN A 431 -5.28 -11.36 -15.30
N PRO A 432 -5.31 -10.38 -16.23
CA PRO A 432 -6.17 -9.20 -16.06
C PRO A 432 -7.65 -9.48 -15.80
N GLY A 433 -8.17 -10.65 -16.16
CA GLY A 433 -9.51 -11.09 -15.80
C GLY A 433 -10.64 -10.44 -16.61
N ILE A 434 -10.32 -9.49 -17.46
CA ILE A 434 -11.25 -8.76 -18.33
C ILE A 434 -11.03 -9.18 -19.78
N THR A 435 -12.11 -9.46 -20.51
CA THR A 435 -12.03 -9.86 -21.93
C THR A 435 -12.27 -8.70 -22.88
N THR A 436 -13.22 -7.83 -22.58
CA THR A 436 -13.62 -6.70 -23.43
C THR A 436 -14.18 -5.56 -22.59
N ILE A 437 -14.08 -4.34 -23.10
CA ILE A 437 -14.65 -3.15 -22.47
C ILE A 437 -15.53 -2.42 -23.47
N HIS A 438 -16.81 -2.26 -23.13
CA HIS A 438 -17.79 -1.50 -23.89
C HIS A 438 -17.90 -0.08 -23.34
N ALA A 439 -17.92 0.90 -24.22
CA ALA A 439 -18.11 2.30 -23.85
C ALA A 439 -19.47 2.82 -24.35
N TRP A 440 -20.18 3.53 -23.49
CA TRP A 440 -21.48 4.14 -23.75
C TRP A 440 -21.50 5.59 -23.30
N ALA A 441 -22.10 6.46 -24.10
CA ALA A 441 -22.36 7.84 -23.73
C ALA A 441 -23.83 8.03 -23.35
N PHE A 442 -24.07 8.63 -22.19
CA PHE A 442 -25.39 8.97 -21.70
C PHE A 442 -25.52 10.52 -21.69
N SER A 443 -26.46 11.04 -22.48
CA SER A 443 -26.73 12.48 -22.51
C SER A 443 -27.44 12.97 -21.25
N SER A 444 -27.48 14.26 -21.02
CA SER A 444 -28.25 14.86 -19.91
C SER A 444 -29.77 14.58 -19.98
N THR A 445 -30.27 14.19 -21.14
CA THR A 445 -31.68 13.75 -21.34
C THR A 445 -31.90 12.26 -21.14
N GLY A 446 -30.83 11.51 -20.74
CA GLY A 446 -30.88 10.07 -20.49
C GLY A 446 -30.78 9.19 -21.74
N GLN A 447 -30.53 9.75 -22.93
CA GLN A 447 -30.30 8.95 -24.14
C GLN A 447 -28.95 8.25 -24.07
N ALA A 448 -28.94 6.95 -24.30
CA ALA A 448 -27.73 6.14 -24.35
C ALA A 448 -27.27 5.94 -25.81
N ARG A 449 -25.97 6.12 -26.05
CA ARG A 449 -25.34 5.85 -27.35
C ARG A 449 -24.12 4.97 -27.15
N PHE A 450 -24.06 3.86 -27.87
CA PHE A 450 -22.88 2.99 -27.90
C PHE A 450 -21.75 3.70 -28.66
N ILE A 451 -20.60 3.88 -27.99
CA ILE A 451 -19.39 4.49 -28.58
C ILE A 451 -18.57 3.43 -29.31
N GLY A 452 -18.42 2.26 -28.71
CA GLY A 452 -17.64 1.16 -29.27
C GLY A 452 -17.03 0.25 -28.21
N VAL A 453 -16.11 -0.59 -28.68
CA VAL A 453 -15.31 -1.50 -27.87
C VAL A 453 -13.89 -0.92 -27.74
N ALA A 454 -13.36 -0.87 -26.54
CA ALA A 454 -12.01 -0.35 -26.31
C ALA A 454 -10.95 -1.35 -26.82
N ASN A 455 -9.83 -0.81 -27.30
CA ASN A 455 -8.61 -1.61 -27.48
C ASN A 455 -8.04 -1.92 -26.09
N TYR A 456 -8.15 -3.18 -25.67
CA TYR A 456 -7.75 -3.68 -24.36
C TYR A 456 -6.53 -4.58 -24.46
N GLY A 457 -5.76 -4.70 -23.36
CA GLY A 457 -4.54 -5.49 -23.31
C GLY A 457 -3.26 -4.65 -23.55
N LEU A 458 -3.36 -3.34 -23.43
CA LEU A 458 -2.20 -2.43 -23.53
C LEU A 458 -1.27 -2.59 -22.33
N SER A 459 0.03 -2.38 -22.54
CA SER A 459 1.04 -2.54 -21.49
C SER A 459 0.93 -1.51 -20.38
N ARG A 460 0.91 -1.98 -19.10
CA ARG A 460 0.81 -1.19 -17.87
C ARG A 460 1.77 -1.73 -16.81
N PRO A 461 3.08 -1.48 -16.96
CA PRO A 461 4.06 -1.90 -15.94
C PRO A 461 3.85 -1.22 -14.57
N ASP A 462 3.27 -0.03 -14.53
CA ASP A 462 2.87 0.68 -13.33
C ASP A 462 1.76 -0.06 -12.56
N VAL A 463 0.74 -0.59 -13.25
CA VAL A 463 -0.31 -1.42 -12.66
C VAL A 463 0.28 -2.75 -12.18
N ALA A 464 1.18 -3.35 -12.98
CA ALA A 464 1.88 -4.57 -12.60
C ALA A 464 2.73 -4.39 -11.33
N ALA A 465 3.35 -3.24 -11.12
CA ALA A 465 4.10 -2.93 -9.91
C ALA A 465 3.22 -2.88 -8.65
N VAL A 466 1.95 -2.48 -8.79
CA VAL A 466 1.00 -2.35 -7.67
C VAL A 466 0.23 -3.65 -7.43
N TYR A 467 -0.28 -4.28 -8.50
CA TYR A 467 -1.24 -5.39 -8.42
C TYR A 467 -0.62 -6.75 -8.75
N GLY A 468 0.61 -6.78 -9.26
CA GLY A 468 1.33 -7.99 -9.64
C GLY A 468 1.59 -8.10 -11.15
N PRO A 469 2.66 -8.83 -11.57
CA PRO A 469 3.13 -8.90 -12.95
C PRO A 469 2.08 -9.48 -13.93
N GLN A 470 1.12 -10.28 -13.45
CA GLN A 470 0.02 -10.82 -14.24
C GLN A 470 -0.91 -9.74 -14.81
N PHE A 471 -0.85 -8.50 -14.29
CA PHE A 471 -1.67 -7.37 -14.73
C PHE A 471 -0.93 -6.42 -15.70
N THR A 472 0.22 -6.81 -16.22
CA THR A 472 0.99 -5.98 -17.19
C THR A 472 0.16 -5.63 -18.43
N ALA A 473 -0.71 -6.52 -18.92
CA ALA A 473 -1.55 -6.29 -20.10
C ALA A 473 -2.97 -5.85 -19.73
N SER A 474 -3.12 -4.86 -18.84
CA SER A 474 -4.41 -4.41 -18.31
C SER A 474 -4.90 -3.07 -18.85
N GLY A 475 -4.09 -2.38 -19.64
CA GLY A 475 -4.42 -1.08 -20.17
C GLY A 475 -5.51 -1.11 -21.25
N TYR A 476 -6.27 -0.02 -21.37
CA TYR A 476 -7.21 0.17 -22.47
C TYR A 476 -7.14 1.58 -23.04
N SER A 477 -7.62 1.71 -24.29
CA SER A 477 -7.87 2.99 -24.94
C SER A 477 -9.06 2.90 -25.87
N ILE A 478 -9.89 3.94 -25.91
CA ILE A 478 -10.99 4.07 -26.86
C ILE A 478 -11.11 5.50 -27.37
N ASN A 479 -11.29 5.67 -28.69
CA ASN A 479 -11.54 6.96 -29.30
C ASN A 479 -13.04 7.28 -29.31
N VAL A 480 -13.38 8.42 -28.75
CA VAL A 480 -14.75 8.96 -28.74
C VAL A 480 -14.93 9.91 -29.93
N LYS A 481 -15.93 9.63 -30.73
CA LYS A 481 -16.35 10.46 -31.90
C LYS A 481 -17.85 10.38 -32.15
N GLY A 482 -18.39 11.35 -32.86
CA GLY A 482 -19.78 11.35 -33.32
C GLY A 482 -20.81 11.67 -32.23
N LEU A 483 -20.42 12.24 -31.08
CA LEU A 483 -21.35 12.80 -30.10
C LEU A 483 -21.71 14.27 -30.49
N ALA A 484 -22.96 14.67 -30.31
CA ALA A 484 -23.35 16.06 -30.42
C ALA A 484 -22.73 16.89 -29.30
N PRO A 485 -22.56 18.23 -29.47
CA PRO A 485 -22.19 19.12 -28.38
C PRO A 485 -23.13 18.97 -27.18
N GLY A 486 -22.59 18.94 -25.96
CA GLY A 486 -23.39 18.78 -24.74
C GLY A 486 -22.66 18.02 -23.65
N ASN A 487 -23.32 17.81 -22.51
CA ASN A 487 -22.80 17.08 -21.36
C ASN A 487 -23.13 15.61 -21.45
N TYR A 488 -22.15 14.78 -21.20
CA TYR A 488 -22.27 13.33 -21.23
C TYR A 488 -21.63 12.70 -19.99
N LEU A 489 -22.28 11.66 -19.47
CA LEU A 489 -21.64 10.65 -18.64
C LEU A 489 -21.17 9.52 -19.57
N ILE A 490 -19.89 9.26 -19.63
CA ILE A 490 -19.35 8.12 -20.35
C ILE A 490 -19.22 6.96 -19.36
N GLY A 491 -19.95 5.88 -19.59
CA GLY A 491 -19.88 4.62 -18.85
C GLY A 491 -19.02 3.60 -19.59
N LEU A 492 -18.12 2.97 -18.85
CA LEU A 492 -17.25 1.90 -19.33
C LEU A 492 -17.65 0.62 -18.59
N TYR A 493 -17.85 -0.46 -19.32
CA TYR A 493 -18.34 -1.73 -18.80
C TYR A 493 -17.42 -2.85 -19.27
N GLY A 494 -16.72 -3.50 -18.32
CA GLY A 494 -15.80 -4.60 -18.58
C GLY A 494 -16.47 -5.95 -18.38
N TRP A 495 -16.34 -6.84 -19.38
CA TRP A 495 -16.75 -8.24 -19.27
C TRP A 495 -15.74 -9.00 -18.41
N VAL A 496 -16.18 -9.48 -17.27
CA VAL A 496 -15.35 -10.17 -16.28
C VAL A 496 -15.46 -11.69 -16.46
N ASN A 497 -14.30 -12.34 -16.60
CA ASN A 497 -14.24 -13.78 -16.86
C ASN A 497 -14.76 -14.62 -15.69
N SER A 498 -14.52 -14.21 -14.46
CA SER A 498 -14.95 -14.93 -13.26
C SER A 498 -16.46 -14.90 -13.05
N THR A 499 -17.13 -13.80 -13.44
CA THR A 499 -18.58 -13.64 -13.29
C THR A 499 -19.37 -13.89 -14.56
N GLN A 500 -18.71 -14.01 -15.73
CA GLN A 500 -19.34 -14.13 -17.06
C GLN A 500 -20.37 -13.01 -17.30
N ASN A 501 -20.03 -11.77 -16.90
CA ASN A 501 -20.93 -10.62 -17.01
C ASN A 501 -20.13 -9.30 -17.04
N PHE A 502 -20.80 -8.19 -17.42
CA PHE A 502 -20.27 -6.83 -17.34
C PHE A 502 -20.37 -6.28 -15.90
N THR A 503 -19.50 -6.74 -15.03
CA THR A 503 -19.48 -6.35 -13.60
C THR A 503 -18.38 -5.35 -13.25
N ALA A 504 -17.35 -5.19 -14.08
CA ALA A 504 -16.36 -4.12 -13.91
C ALA A 504 -16.91 -2.82 -14.51
N VAL A 505 -16.94 -1.75 -13.73
CA VAL A 505 -17.53 -0.47 -14.16
C VAL A 505 -16.55 0.68 -13.88
N GLY A 506 -16.47 1.61 -14.84
CA GLY A 506 -15.81 2.90 -14.71
C GLY A 506 -16.64 3.98 -15.36
N SER A 507 -16.48 5.23 -14.96
CA SER A 507 -17.20 6.33 -15.60
C SER A 507 -16.44 7.66 -15.49
N LEU A 508 -16.74 8.57 -16.40
CA LEU A 508 -16.30 9.95 -16.35
C LEU A 508 -17.35 10.87 -16.99
N SER A 509 -17.46 12.09 -16.50
CA SER A 509 -18.26 13.14 -17.11
C SER A 509 -17.41 13.94 -18.08
N VAL A 510 -17.96 14.29 -19.25
CA VAL A 510 -17.29 15.17 -20.21
C VAL A 510 -18.31 16.15 -20.82
N THR A 511 -17.85 17.34 -21.17
CA THR A 511 -18.60 18.30 -21.98
C THR A 511 -18.03 18.30 -23.39
N ILE A 512 -18.81 17.83 -24.36
CA ILE A 512 -18.43 17.92 -25.78
C ILE A 512 -18.67 19.33 -26.23
N VAL A 513 -17.61 20.03 -26.63
CA VAL A 513 -17.68 21.36 -27.22
C VAL A 513 -17.66 21.24 -28.74
N PRO A 514 -18.27 22.21 -29.48
CA PRO A 514 -18.22 22.24 -30.93
C PRO A 514 -16.77 22.17 -31.42
N ALA A 515 -16.50 21.29 -32.39
CA ALA A 515 -15.18 21.19 -33.01
C ALA A 515 -15.10 22.12 -34.23
N GLY A 516 -16.18 22.25 -34.97
CA GLY A 516 -16.26 23.10 -36.12
C GLY A 516 -16.46 24.59 -35.78
N ILE A 517 -15.98 25.46 -36.63
CA ILE A 517 -16.13 26.92 -36.55
C ILE A 517 -16.90 27.36 -37.78
N VAL A 518 -17.97 28.13 -37.57
CA VAL A 518 -18.71 28.86 -38.62
C VAL A 518 -18.60 30.35 -38.30
N THR A 519 -18.20 31.15 -39.28
CA THR A 519 -18.12 32.61 -39.15
C THR A 519 -18.92 33.25 -40.27
N VAL A 520 -19.78 34.20 -39.92
CA VAL A 520 -20.53 35.02 -40.86
C VAL A 520 -19.83 36.38 -40.98
N ASP A 521 -19.31 36.66 -42.17
CA ASP A 521 -18.66 37.95 -42.47
C ASP A 521 -19.69 39.00 -42.93
N LEU A 522 -20.68 38.54 -43.67
CA LEU A 522 -21.76 39.40 -44.22
C LEU A 522 -23.13 38.70 -44.15
N PRO A 523 -24.20 39.40 -43.83
CA PRO A 523 -24.25 40.82 -43.39
C PRO A 523 -23.86 40.90 -41.89
N ALA A 524 -23.56 42.13 -41.44
CA ALA A 524 -23.38 42.36 -39.99
C ALA A 524 -24.72 42.19 -39.27
N SER A 525 -24.67 41.63 -38.05
CA SER A 525 -25.87 41.49 -37.22
C SER A 525 -26.52 42.84 -36.94
N GLY A 526 -27.83 42.90 -37.05
CA GLY A 526 -28.60 44.15 -36.91
C GLY A 526 -28.74 44.99 -38.19
N SER A 527 -28.21 44.53 -39.31
CA SER A 527 -28.34 45.27 -40.63
C SER A 527 -29.77 45.36 -41.10
N THR A 528 -30.11 46.49 -41.72
CA THR A 528 -31.36 46.66 -42.50
C THR A 528 -31.04 46.42 -43.98
N LEU A 529 -31.71 45.44 -44.58
CA LEU A 529 -31.41 44.91 -45.90
C LEU A 529 -32.66 44.97 -46.83
N ASP A 530 -32.43 44.94 -48.12
CA ASP A 530 -33.50 44.69 -49.08
C ASP A 530 -33.94 43.23 -49.04
N SER A 531 -35.09 42.87 -49.58
CA SER A 531 -35.67 41.53 -49.54
C SER A 531 -34.75 40.44 -50.09
N THR A 532 -33.82 40.81 -50.98
CA THR A 532 -32.80 39.91 -51.52
C THR A 532 -31.42 40.42 -51.13
N PHE A 533 -30.66 39.59 -50.41
CA PHE A 533 -29.34 39.92 -49.88
C PHE A 533 -28.39 38.76 -49.90
N TYR A 534 -27.13 39.03 -49.61
CA TYR A 534 -26.02 38.07 -49.66
C TYR A 534 -25.57 37.69 -48.26
N ILE A 535 -25.48 36.37 -47.98
CA ILE A 535 -24.88 35.82 -46.75
C ILE A 535 -23.57 35.17 -47.14
N ALA A 536 -22.49 35.57 -46.50
CA ALA A 536 -21.17 34.98 -46.74
C ALA A 536 -20.33 34.87 -45.45
N GLY A 537 -19.43 33.91 -45.45
CA GLY A 537 -18.51 33.67 -44.36
C GLY A 537 -17.54 32.53 -44.66
N TRP A 538 -17.08 31.90 -43.63
CA TRP A 538 -16.24 30.73 -43.77
C TRP A 538 -16.56 29.70 -42.68
N ALA A 539 -16.24 28.42 -42.96
CA ALA A 539 -16.46 27.33 -41.99
C ALA A 539 -15.35 26.28 -42.09
N VAL A 540 -14.81 25.88 -40.96
CA VAL A 540 -13.77 24.86 -40.85
C VAL A 540 -13.99 23.96 -39.62
N ASP A 541 -13.51 22.75 -39.69
CA ASP A 541 -13.27 21.92 -38.51
C ASP A 541 -11.77 21.62 -38.42
N PRO A 542 -11.05 22.28 -37.51
CA PRO A 542 -9.60 22.07 -37.35
C PRO A 542 -9.19 20.65 -36.92
N ALA A 543 -10.14 19.84 -36.45
CA ALA A 543 -9.89 18.44 -36.08
C ALA A 543 -9.92 17.48 -37.28
N ALA A 544 -10.32 17.96 -38.46
CA ALA A 544 -10.34 17.12 -39.66
C ALA A 544 -8.93 16.85 -40.19
N SER A 545 -8.70 15.61 -40.60
CA SER A 545 -7.42 15.18 -41.19
C SER A 545 -7.22 15.63 -42.65
N SER A 546 -8.29 16.07 -43.33
CA SER A 546 -8.26 16.55 -44.73
C SER A 546 -9.47 17.41 -45.07
N GLY A 547 -9.36 18.23 -46.11
CA GLY A 547 -10.40 19.16 -46.51
C GLY A 547 -10.72 20.19 -45.43
N THR A 548 -11.78 20.97 -45.59
CA THR A 548 -12.18 21.99 -44.60
C THR A 548 -12.71 21.38 -43.30
N GLY A 549 -13.03 20.08 -43.26
CA GLY A 549 -13.66 19.40 -42.16
C GLY A 549 -15.17 19.69 -42.04
N ILE A 550 -15.75 20.49 -42.91
CA ILE A 550 -17.20 20.76 -42.99
C ILE A 550 -17.75 20.05 -44.22
N SER A 551 -18.68 19.11 -44.01
CA SER A 551 -19.27 18.30 -45.07
C SER A 551 -20.41 19.03 -45.81
N THR A 552 -21.16 19.87 -45.10
CA THR A 552 -22.23 20.71 -45.64
C THR A 552 -22.54 21.88 -44.71
N ILE A 553 -23.13 22.93 -45.26
CA ILE A 553 -23.62 24.09 -44.52
C ILE A 553 -25.10 24.28 -44.80
N HIS A 554 -25.93 24.35 -43.77
CA HIS A 554 -27.35 24.66 -43.85
C HIS A 554 -27.59 26.05 -43.30
N MET A 555 -28.37 26.83 -44.05
CA MET A 555 -28.82 28.16 -43.65
C MET A 555 -30.32 28.15 -43.38
N TRP A 556 -30.73 28.73 -42.26
CA TRP A 556 -32.13 28.83 -41.86
C TRP A 556 -32.48 30.25 -41.43
N GLY A 557 -33.64 30.73 -41.79
CA GLY A 557 -34.22 31.97 -41.29
C GLY A 557 -35.39 31.69 -40.37
N PHE A 558 -35.47 32.39 -39.24
CA PHE A 558 -36.54 32.30 -38.25
C PHE A 558 -37.18 33.68 -38.09
N SER A 559 -38.44 33.84 -38.41
CA SER A 559 -39.19 35.09 -38.22
C SER A 559 -39.65 35.25 -36.77
N ALA A 560 -40.10 36.45 -36.41
CA ALA A 560 -40.54 36.78 -35.06
C ALA A 560 -41.78 35.98 -34.60
N ASP A 561 -42.59 35.48 -35.54
CA ASP A 561 -43.74 34.61 -35.27
C ASP A 561 -43.39 33.12 -35.15
N GLY A 562 -42.10 32.76 -35.21
CA GLY A 562 -41.62 31.40 -35.10
C GLY A 562 -41.60 30.58 -36.40
N THR A 563 -41.92 31.21 -37.55
CA THR A 563 -41.83 30.54 -38.85
C THR A 563 -40.36 30.26 -39.19
N ALA A 564 -40.02 29.01 -39.51
CA ALA A 564 -38.69 28.60 -39.95
C ALA A 564 -38.66 28.37 -41.46
N VAL A 565 -37.71 29.00 -42.15
CA VAL A 565 -37.50 28.89 -43.58
C VAL A 565 -36.11 28.34 -43.86
N PHE A 566 -36.01 27.24 -44.61
CA PHE A 566 -34.73 26.75 -45.09
C PHE A 566 -34.23 27.62 -46.26
N LEU A 567 -33.13 28.34 -46.02
CA LEU A 567 -32.53 29.23 -47.00
C LEU A 567 -31.61 28.49 -47.99
N GLY A 568 -31.31 27.25 -47.71
CA GLY A 568 -30.56 26.35 -48.59
C GLY A 568 -29.12 26.10 -48.17
N VAL A 569 -28.39 25.41 -49.05
CA VAL A 569 -26.96 25.15 -48.96
C VAL A 569 -26.21 26.18 -49.78
N PRO A 570 -25.18 26.87 -49.22
CA PRO A 570 -24.39 27.86 -49.96
C PRO A 570 -23.37 27.23 -50.90
N ASP A 571 -22.90 28.02 -51.87
CA ASP A 571 -21.75 27.69 -52.69
C ASP A 571 -20.46 27.93 -51.90
N THR A 572 -19.40 27.15 -52.21
CA THR A 572 -18.09 27.28 -51.55
C THR A 572 -17.08 28.01 -52.42
N PHE A 573 -16.13 28.71 -51.77
CA PHE A 573 -15.08 29.43 -52.50
C PHE A 573 -13.78 29.52 -51.68
N ALA A 574 -12.68 29.89 -52.34
CA ALA A 574 -11.37 29.96 -51.70
C ALA A 574 -11.24 31.16 -50.74
N ARG A 575 -10.68 30.89 -49.56
CA ARG A 575 -10.36 31.86 -48.49
C ARG A 575 -8.87 31.74 -48.13
N PRO A 576 -7.98 32.40 -48.91
CA PRO A 576 -6.54 32.38 -48.61
C PRO A 576 -6.19 32.97 -47.25
N ASP A 577 -6.99 33.93 -46.78
CA ASP A 577 -6.88 34.55 -45.47
C ASP A 577 -7.13 33.55 -44.33
N VAL A 578 -8.17 32.71 -44.48
CA VAL A 578 -8.46 31.64 -43.50
C VAL A 578 -7.38 30.56 -43.52
N ALA A 579 -6.92 30.15 -44.72
CA ALA A 579 -5.80 29.21 -44.84
C ALA A 579 -4.52 29.76 -44.17
N ALA A 580 -4.24 31.05 -44.31
CA ALA A 580 -3.11 31.71 -43.64
C ALA A 580 -3.31 31.80 -42.13
N TYR A 581 -4.52 32.11 -41.65
CA TYR A 581 -4.84 32.20 -40.24
C TYR A 581 -4.58 30.85 -39.49
N PHE A 582 -4.99 29.75 -40.12
CA PHE A 582 -4.76 28.40 -39.56
C PHE A 582 -3.38 27.81 -39.96
N GLY A 583 -2.58 28.51 -40.75
CA GLY A 583 -1.27 28.02 -41.22
C GLY A 583 -1.35 26.76 -42.11
N SER A 584 -2.49 26.49 -42.75
CA SER A 584 -2.73 25.26 -43.50
C SER A 584 -3.54 25.52 -44.79
N GLN A 585 -2.99 25.09 -45.94
CA GLN A 585 -3.67 25.06 -47.21
C GLN A 585 -4.91 24.16 -47.25
N GLN A 586 -5.05 23.26 -46.28
CA GLN A 586 -6.22 22.42 -46.08
C GLN A 586 -7.51 23.24 -46.01
N PHE A 587 -7.45 24.45 -45.41
CA PHE A 587 -8.60 25.30 -45.18
C PHE A 587 -8.82 26.34 -46.28
N LEU A 588 -8.16 26.20 -47.43
CA LEU A 588 -8.30 27.14 -48.53
C LEU A 588 -9.74 27.28 -49.05
N GLN A 589 -10.47 26.13 -49.16
CA GLN A 589 -11.85 26.12 -49.70
C GLN A 589 -12.91 26.27 -48.58
N SER A 590 -12.64 27.09 -47.58
CA SER A 590 -13.52 27.25 -46.41
C SER A 590 -14.59 28.33 -46.55
N GLY A 591 -14.53 29.15 -47.56
CA GLY A 591 -15.53 30.17 -47.81
C GLY A 591 -16.88 29.59 -48.23
N TYR A 592 -17.94 30.22 -47.80
CA TYR A 592 -19.30 29.94 -48.26
C TYR A 592 -20.06 31.21 -48.55
N ALA A 593 -20.98 31.14 -49.51
CA ALA A 593 -21.82 32.26 -49.86
C ALA A 593 -23.15 31.85 -50.49
N LYS A 594 -24.19 32.66 -50.24
CA LYS A 594 -25.50 32.42 -50.82
C LYS A 594 -26.30 33.74 -50.89
N VAL A 595 -26.95 33.94 -52.01
CA VAL A 595 -28.02 34.95 -52.13
C VAL A 595 -29.32 34.38 -51.62
N VAL A 596 -29.97 35.05 -50.70
CA VAL A 596 -31.23 34.66 -50.09
C VAL A 596 -32.30 35.70 -50.26
N THR A 597 -33.56 35.28 -50.31
CA THR A 597 -34.71 36.20 -50.40
C THR A 597 -35.65 35.88 -49.22
N LEU A 598 -35.99 36.95 -48.46
CA LEU A 598 -36.91 36.92 -47.34
C LEU A 598 -37.97 38.02 -47.46
N THR A 599 -39.11 37.77 -46.84
CA THR A 599 -40.18 38.77 -46.76
C THR A 599 -39.82 39.86 -45.75
N PRO A 600 -40.38 41.10 -45.93
CA PRO A 600 -40.17 42.20 -44.97
C PRO A 600 -40.48 41.75 -43.51
N GLY A 601 -39.60 42.14 -42.58
CA GLY A 601 -39.72 41.81 -41.18
C GLY A 601 -38.36 41.58 -40.52
N THR A 602 -38.35 41.24 -39.19
CA THR A 602 -37.14 40.88 -38.43
C THR A 602 -36.92 39.39 -38.51
N TRP A 603 -35.72 39.01 -38.92
CA TRP A 603 -35.32 37.60 -39.08
C TRP A 603 -34.08 37.29 -38.28
N TRP A 604 -34.11 36.16 -37.55
CA TRP A 604 -32.92 35.47 -37.02
C TRP A 604 -32.43 34.49 -38.07
N ILE A 605 -31.14 34.56 -38.41
CA ILE A 605 -30.54 33.67 -39.39
C ILE A 605 -29.52 32.80 -38.71
N GLY A 606 -29.66 31.49 -38.82
CA GLY A 606 -28.71 30.50 -38.32
C GLY A 606 -27.96 29.84 -39.48
N VAL A 607 -26.65 29.85 -39.40
CA VAL A 607 -25.77 29.11 -40.31
C VAL A 607 -25.15 27.95 -39.54
N TYR A 608 -25.37 26.74 -40.02
CA TYR A 608 -24.99 25.50 -39.35
C TYR A 608 -24.08 24.69 -40.27
N GLY A 609 -22.86 24.40 -39.79
CA GLY A 609 -21.89 23.55 -40.47
C GLY A 609 -21.91 22.13 -39.89
N GLN A 610 -22.05 21.14 -40.75
CA GLN A 610 -21.92 19.75 -40.37
C GLN A 610 -20.44 19.36 -40.38
N SER A 611 -19.89 19.01 -39.21
CA SER A 611 -18.53 18.50 -39.12
C SER A 611 -18.40 17.13 -39.79
N ALA A 612 -17.40 16.96 -40.62
CA ALA A 612 -17.03 15.65 -41.19
C ALA A 612 -16.42 14.71 -40.14
N VAL A 613 -15.94 15.25 -39.01
CA VAL A 613 -15.34 14.51 -37.92
C VAL A 613 -16.41 13.93 -37.02
N SER A 614 -17.36 14.73 -36.56
CA SER A 614 -18.44 14.29 -35.68
C SER A 614 -19.65 13.71 -36.41
N GLY A 615 -19.85 14.08 -37.68
CA GLY A 615 -21.07 13.81 -38.46
C GLY A 615 -22.29 14.62 -38.02
N GLN A 616 -22.11 15.64 -37.14
CA GLN A 616 -23.19 16.45 -36.58
C GLN A 616 -23.08 17.92 -37.03
N PHE A 617 -24.20 18.64 -36.96
CA PHE A 617 -24.23 20.11 -37.14
C PHE A 617 -23.78 20.77 -35.83
N ASP A 618 -22.51 20.68 -35.50
CA ASP A 618 -21.90 21.11 -34.23
C ASP A 618 -21.12 22.44 -34.35
N ALA A 619 -21.06 23.00 -35.54
CA ALA A 619 -20.56 24.33 -35.82
C ALA A 619 -21.73 25.27 -36.21
N SER A 620 -21.89 26.40 -35.55
CA SER A 620 -22.96 27.31 -35.89
C SER A 620 -22.66 28.76 -35.51
N GLN A 621 -23.24 29.69 -36.28
CA GLN A 621 -23.33 31.08 -35.89
C GLN A 621 -24.74 31.61 -36.26
N ALA A 622 -25.32 32.40 -35.37
CA ALA A 622 -26.59 33.07 -35.61
C ALA A 622 -26.42 34.58 -35.55
N PHE A 623 -27.22 35.28 -36.36
CA PHE A 623 -27.30 36.75 -36.41
C PHE A 623 -28.71 37.14 -36.76
N TRP A 624 -29.06 38.42 -36.57
CA TRP A 624 -30.38 38.94 -36.94
C TRP A 624 -30.27 40.09 -37.94
N VAL A 625 -31.30 40.25 -38.77
CA VAL A 625 -31.44 41.32 -39.77
C VAL A 625 -32.86 41.84 -39.81
N VAL A 626 -33.03 43.07 -40.28
CA VAL A 626 -34.32 43.64 -40.64
C VAL A 626 -34.42 43.71 -42.17
N VAL A 627 -35.42 43.06 -42.74
CA VAL A 627 -35.70 43.06 -44.18
C VAL A 627 -36.79 44.10 -44.45
N ARG A 628 -36.56 44.98 -45.43
CA ARG A 628 -37.49 46.06 -45.84
C ARG A 628 -38.07 45.83 -47.22
#